data_7eccf385f509c4d3aa260dadbbbc7f3b
#
_entry.id   7eccf385f509c4d3aa260dadbbbc7f3b
#
_cell.length_a   1.000
_cell.length_b   1.000
_cell.length_c   1.000
_cell.angle_alpha   90.00
_cell.angle_beta   90.00
_cell.angle_gamma   90.00
#
_symmetry.space_group_name_H-M   'P 1'
#
loop_
_entity.id
_entity.type
_entity.pdbx_description
1 polymer ?
#
loop_
_entity_poly.entity_id
_entity_poly.type
_entity_poly.pdbx_seq_one_letter_code
_entity_poly.pdbx_strand_id
1 'polypeptide(L)'
;MILIQRDRWLPPEALEYVRSEALKLPYYDKHEYNKKFKRNENWPGKRSDLLQTVNKELDDVLHNNLEVLPWYKGLKFNTFVHYRPKDSDESVIHCDNESLAGVLYLNPTNTDSGTYIYNEDRIINDIKYVQNRLIVYSGAQPHNSYGHFGDSPENSRLTINFFLGAVEGETSDYSK
;
A
#
# COMPACT_ATOMS: atom_id res chain seq x y z
N MET A 1 -13.95 -5.37 -12.95
CA MET A 1 -13.31 -4.56 -11.88
C MET A 1 -13.80 -5.07 -10.53
N ILE A 2 -12.92 -5.40 -9.62
CA ILE A 2 -13.24 -5.65 -8.22
C ILE A 2 -12.78 -4.40 -7.48
N LEU A 3 -13.71 -3.72 -6.83
CA LEU A 3 -13.39 -2.63 -5.92
C LEU A 3 -14.11 -2.90 -4.61
N ILE A 4 -13.34 -3.10 -3.56
CA ILE A 4 -13.82 -3.22 -2.19
C ILE A 4 -13.33 -2.00 -1.44
N GLN A 5 -14.23 -1.30 -0.79
CA GLN A 5 -13.91 -0.20 0.11
C GLN A 5 -14.53 -0.47 1.47
N ARG A 6 -13.72 -0.38 2.52
CA ARG A 6 -14.14 -0.54 3.91
C ARG A 6 -13.59 0.61 4.74
N ASP A 7 -14.47 1.46 5.23
CA ASP A 7 -14.12 2.49 6.20
C ASP A 7 -14.09 1.89 7.61
N ARG A 8 -13.23 2.43 8.48
CA ARG A 8 -13.03 1.91 9.84
C ARG A 8 -12.75 0.40 9.84
N TRP A 9 -11.87 -0.03 8.96
CA TRP A 9 -11.58 -1.45 8.75
C TRP A 9 -10.95 -2.11 9.98
N LEU A 10 -9.93 -1.47 10.58
CA LEU A 10 -9.32 -1.96 11.81
C LEU A 10 -10.10 -1.47 13.04
N PRO A 11 -10.25 -2.29 14.09
CA PRO A 11 -10.63 -1.78 15.41
C PRO A 11 -9.69 -0.66 15.88
N PRO A 12 -10.14 0.30 16.72
CA PRO A 12 -9.32 1.44 17.12
C PRO A 12 -7.95 1.06 17.70
N GLU A 13 -7.89 0.06 18.57
CA GLU A 13 -6.65 -0.39 19.19
C GLU A 13 -5.69 -1.01 18.17
N ALA A 14 -6.23 -1.75 17.18
CA ALA A 14 -5.44 -2.32 16.10
C ALA A 14 -4.90 -1.23 15.16
N LEU A 15 -5.69 -0.20 14.85
CA LEU A 15 -5.23 0.94 14.07
C LEU A 15 -4.09 1.68 14.76
N GLU A 16 -4.23 1.94 16.06
CA GLU A 16 -3.20 2.62 16.86
C GLU A 16 -1.91 1.80 16.87
N TYR A 17 -2.00 0.49 17.11
CA TYR A 17 -0.86 -0.42 17.07
C TYR A 17 -0.21 -0.43 15.68
N VAL A 18 -0.98 -0.68 14.63
CA VAL A 18 -0.47 -0.77 13.24
C VAL A 18 0.23 0.53 12.85
N ARG A 19 -0.38 1.69 13.13
CA ARG A 19 0.21 2.99 12.84
C ARG A 19 1.50 3.21 13.64
N SER A 20 1.50 2.93 14.93
CA SER A 20 2.65 3.09 15.82
C SER A 20 3.83 2.23 15.37
N GLU A 21 3.61 0.97 14.98
CA GLU A 21 4.65 0.09 14.48
C GLU A 21 5.13 0.52 13.09
N ALA A 22 4.23 0.94 12.22
CA ALA A 22 4.61 1.49 10.91
C ALA A 22 5.57 2.67 11.04
N LEU A 23 5.34 3.58 11.99
CA LEU A 23 6.19 4.76 12.20
C LEU A 23 7.61 4.44 12.69
N LYS A 24 7.85 3.25 13.25
CA LYS A 24 9.17 2.80 13.73
C LYS A 24 10.03 2.12 12.66
N LEU A 25 9.45 1.80 11.51
CA LEU A 25 10.14 1.06 10.47
C LEU A 25 11.25 1.89 9.80
N PRO A 26 12.33 1.25 9.31
CA PRO A 26 13.26 1.90 8.41
C PRO A 26 12.61 2.10 7.03
N TYR A 27 12.75 3.30 6.50
CA TYR A 27 12.26 3.67 5.19
C TYR A 27 13.39 3.99 4.24
N TYR A 28 13.23 3.59 2.98
CA TYR A 28 14.21 3.75 1.92
C TYR A 28 13.54 4.39 0.71
N ASP A 29 14.22 5.31 0.05
CA ASP A 29 13.87 5.65 -1.32
C ASP A 29 14.28 4.52 -2.29
N LYS A 30 13.87 4.61 -3.55
CA LYS A 30 14.17 3.56 -4.55
C LYS A 30 15.67 3.31 -4.75
N HIS A 31 16.51 4.33 -4.65
CA HIS A 31 17.96 4.21 -4.85
C HIS A 31 18.62 3.52 -3.66
N GLU A 32 18.26 3.93 -2.45
CA GLU A 32 18.71 3.32 -1.20
C GLU A 32 18.28 1.85 -1.13
N TYR A 33 17.02 1.58 -1.46
CA TYR A 33 16.46 0.23 -1.46
C TYR A 33 17.16 -0.68 -2.47
N ASN A 34 17.26 -0.24 -3.72
CA ASN A 34 17.90 -1.02 -4.79
C ASN A 34 19.36 -1.32 -4.48
N LYS A 35 20.10 -0.35 -3.94
CA LYS A 35 21.49 -0.55 -3.50
C LYS A 35 21.60 -1.55 -2.36
N LYS A 36 20.74 -1.44 -1.35
CA LYS A 36 20.77 -2.26 -0.13
C LYS A 36 20.37 -3.70 -0.42
N PHE A 37 19.30 -3.92 -1.17
CA PHE A 37 18.71 -5.23 -1.39
C PHE A 37 19.06 -5.86 -2.74
N LYS A 38 19.92 -5.20 -3.53
CA LYS A 38 20.34 -5.62 -4.88
C LYS A 38 19.13 -5.86 -5.80
N ARG A 39 18.21 -4.89 -5.82
CA ARG A 39 16.98 -4.88 -6.62
C ARG A 39 17.07 -3.84 -7.73
N ASN A 40 16.11 -3.88 -8.66
CA ASN A 40 15.95 -2.88 -9.72
C ASN A 40 14.48 -2.46 -9.75
N GLU A 41 14.01 -1.84 -8.69
CA GLU A 41 12.64 -1.41 -8.54
C GLU A 41 12.50 0.10 -8.76
N ASN A 42 11.31 0.51 -9.18
CA ASN A 42 11.01 1.92 -9.47
C ASN A 42 9.66 2.32 -8.89
N TRP A 43 9.68 2.98 -7.76
CA TRP A 43 8.50 3.60 -7.14
C TRP A 43 8.86 4.99 -6.60
N PRO A 44 7.91 5.91 -6.52
CA PRO A 44 8.12 7.21 -5.90
C PRO A 44 7.90 7.16 -4.38
N GLY A 45 8.47 8.14 -3.66
CA GLY A 45 8.37 8.21 -2.20
C GLY A 45 9.35 7.31 -1.49
N LYS A 46 8.98 6.86 -0.29
CA LYS A 46 9.79 5.96 0.52
C LYS A 46 8.96 4.79 1.04
N ARG A 47 9.57 3.60 1.10
CA ARG A 47 8.90 2.41 1.62
C ARG A 47 9.79 1.59 2.55
N SER A 48 9.17 0.77 3.39
CA SER A 48 9.83 -0.25 4.18
C SER A 48 10.26 -1.42 3.29
N ASP A 49 11.03 -2.34 3.82
CA ASP A 49 11.10 -3.70 3.27
C ASP A 49 9.81 -4.47 3.59
N LEU A 50 9.68 -5.70 3.09
CA LEU A 50 8.57 -6.62 3.34
C LEU A 50 8.28 -6.73 4.84
N LEU A 51 7.05 -6.52 5.26
CA LEU A 51 6.66 -6.57 6.68
C LEU A 51 6.93 -7.92 7.30
N GLN A 52 6.68 -9.00 6.59
CA GLN A 52 7.01 -10.35 7.06
C GLN A 52 8.49 -10.54 7.44
N THR A 53 9.38 -9.70 6.90
CA THR A 53 10.82 -9.72 7.18
C THR A 53 11.21 -8.76 8.29
N VAL A 54 10.65 -7.55 8.30
CA VAL A 54 11.10 -6.47 9.19
C VAL A 54 10.26 -6.34 10.45
N ASN A 55 9.00 -6.75 10.42
CA ASN A 55 8.09 -6.76 11.58
C ASN A 55 6.99 -7.80 11.37
N LYS A 56 7.30 -9.06 11.65
CA LYS A 56 6.36 -10.17 11.46
C LYS A 56 5.09 -10.02 12.30
N GLU A 57 5.16 -9.46 13.49
CA GLU A 57 4.00 -9.27 14.37
C GLU A 57 3.00 -8.28 13.73
N LEU A 58 3.50 -7.18 13.19
CA LEU A 58 2.67 -6.24 12.43
C LEU A 58 2.05 -6.91 11.21
N ASP A 59 2.81 -7.71 10.47
CA ASP A 59 2.32 -8.47 9.32
C ASP A 59 1.19 -9.43 9.74
N ASP A 60 1.38 -10.19 10.82
CA ASP A 60 0.38 -11.13 11.35
C ASP A 60 -0.92 -10.42 11.79
N VAL A 61 -0.84 -9.25 12.40
CA VAL A 61 -2.02 -8.44 12.74
C VAL A 61 -2.82 -8.06 11.50
N LEU A 62 -2.15 -7.64 10.45
CA LEU A 62 -2.79 -7.28 9.19
C LEU A 62 -3.43 -8.51 8.51
N HIS A 63 -2.72 -9.63 8.48
CA HIS A 63 -3.22 -10.90 7.94
C HIS A 63 -4.49 -11.35 8.67
N ASN A 64 -4.47 -11.40 10.00
CA ASN A 64 -5.61 -11.82 10.81
C ASN A 64 -6.86 -10.96 10.54
N ASN A 65 -6.69 -9.65 10.29
CA ASN A 65 -7.80 -8.76 9.94
C ASN A 65 -8.27 -8.95 8.49
N LEU A 66 -7.42 -9.39 7.56
CA LEU A 66 -7.81 -9.73 6.19
C LEU A 66 -8.54 -11.08 6.11
N GLU A 67 -8.15 -12.06 6.90
CA GLU A 67 -8.74 -13.42 6.90
C GLU A 67 -10.23 -13.43 7.20
N VAL A 68 -10.75 -12.46 7.94
CA VAL A 68 -12.17 -12.34 8.22
C VAL A 68 -12.99 -11.81 7.04
N LEU A 69 -12.33 -11.37 5.97
CA LEU A 69 -13.00 -10.89 4.78
C LEU A 69 -13.41 -12.06 3.87
N PRO A 70 -14.66 -12.12 3.38
CA PRO A 70 -15.21 -13.29 2.68
C PRO A 70 -14.46 -13.70 1.40
N TRP A 71 -13.75 -12.76 0.78
CA TRP A 71 -12.99 -12.98 -0.45
C TRP A 71 -11.56 -13.45 -0.19
N TYR A 72 -11.07 -13.32 1.04
CA TYR A 72 -9.74 -13.78 1.42
C TYR A 72 -9.78 -15.30 1.70
N LYS A 73 -9.36 -16.10 0.75
CA LYS A 73 -9.34 -17.57 0.85
C LYS A 73 -7.91 -18.09 0.87
N GLY A 74 -7.15 -17.70 1.89
CA GLY A 74 -5.76 -18.15 2.03
C GLY A 74 -4.81 -17.60 0.95
N LEU A 75 -5.16 -16.47 0.35
CA LEU A 75 -4.27 -15.76 -0.57
C LEU A 75 -3.02 -15.32 0.19
N LYS A 76 -1.86 -15.64 -0.34
CA LYS A 76 -0.62 -15.05 0.15
C LYS A 76 -0.54 -13.62 -0.32
N PHE A 77 0.03 -12.74 0.49
CA PHE A 77 0.27 -11.37 0.10
C PHE A 77 1.60 -10.85 0.62
N ASN A 78 2.18 -9.96 -0.15
CA ASN A 78 3.32 -9.16 0.24
C ASN A 78 2.82 -7.81 0.75
N THR A 79 3.38 -7.35 1.85
CA THR A 79 2.93 -6.14 2.53
C THR A 79 4.09 -5.20 2.77
N PHE A 80 3.91 -3.94 2.41
CA PHE A 80 4.88 -2.87 2.62
C PHE A 80 4.20 -1.68 3.27
N VAL A 81 4.93 -0.94 4.09
CA VAL A 81 4.52 0.41 4.48
C VAL A 81 5.18 1.41 3.54
N HIS A 82 4.40 2.34 3.05
CA HIS A 82 4.83 3.32 2.07
C HIS A 82 4.40 4.72 2.52
N TYR A 83 5.29 5.70 2.47
CA TYR A 83 4.87 7.08 2.65
C TYR A 83 5.35 7.97 1.50
N ARG A 84 4.52 8.97 1.20
CA ARG A 84 4.72 9.88 0.09
C ARG A 84 4.61 11.31 0.58
N PRO A 85 5.76 11.95 0.89
CA PRO A 85 5.79 13.36 1.23
C PRO A 85 5.43 14.25 0.03
N LYS A 86 5.18 15.52 0.28
CA LYS A 86 4.74 16.50 -0.73
C LYS A 86 5.68 16.68 -1.92
N ASP A 87 6.97 16.42 -1.71
CA ASP A 87 8.04 16.53 -2.71
C ASP A 87 8.37 15.21 -3.41
N SER A 88 7.55 14.17 -3.19
CA SER A 88 7.68 12.92 -3.94
C SER A 88 7.41 13.13 -5.43
N ASP A 89 8.11 12.36 -6.26
CA ASP A 89 7.79 12.25 -7.69
C ASP A 89 6.31 11.92 -7.88
N GLU A 90 5.71 12.41 -8.95
CA GLU A 90 4.34 12.06 -9.29
C GLU A 90 4.19 10.55 -9.54
N SER A 91 3.03 10.02 -9.19
CA SER A 91 2.70 8.63 -9.46
C SER A 91 2.25 8.47 -10.90
N VAL A 92 2.94 7.63 -11.64
CA VAL A 92 2.53 7.24 -12.99
C VAL A 92 1.32 6.31 -12.89
N ILE A 93 0.41 6.39 -13.85
CA ILE A 93 -0.68 5.40 -14.00
C ILE A 93 -0.03 4.06 -14.34
N HIS A 94 -0.33 3.03 -13.57
CA HIS A 94 0.25 1.69 -13.74
C HIS A 94 -0.76 0.60 -13.37
N CYS A 95 -0.43 -0.64 -13.72
CA CYS A 95 -1.07 -1.85 -13.23
C CYS A 95 -0.05 -2.61 -12.38
N ASP A 96 -0.54 -3.38 -11.42
CA ASP A 96 0.28 -4.33 -10.65
C ASP A 96 0.27 -5.71 -11.33
N ASN A 97 1.30 -6.50 -11.06
CA ASN A 97 1.41 -7.86 -11.60
C ASN A 97 0.56 -8.88 -10.82
N GLU A 98 0.23 -8.56 -9.59
CA GLU A 98 -0.56 -9.41 -8.70
C GLU A 98 -2.05 -9.39 -9.08
N SER A 99 -2.76 -10.45 -8.72
CA SER A 99 -4.20 -10.56 -9.02
C SER A 99 -5.01 -9.45 -8.34
N LEU A 100 -4.66 -9.11 -7.11
CA LEU A 100 -5.29 -8.06 -6.33
C LEU A 100 -4.23 -7.15 -5.70
N ALA A 101 -4.55 -5.86 -5.65
CA ALA A 101 -3.82 -4.87 -4.90
C ALA A 101 -4.73 -4.25 -3.83
N GLY A 102 -4.14 -3.84 -2.72
CA GLY A 102 -4.88 -3.18 -1.66
C GLY A 102 -4.08 -2.06 -1.02
N VAL A 103 -4.79 -1.07 -0.50
CA VAL A 103 -4.20 0.06 0.21
C VAL A 103 -5.00 0.34 1.48
N LEU A 104 -4.29 0.42 2.61
CA LEU A 104 -4.84 0.93 3.87
C LEU A 104 -4.23 2.29 4.17
N TYR A 105 -5.06 3.29 4.40
CA TYR A 105 -4.63 4.65 4.77
C TYR A 105 -4.48 4.78 6.29
N LEU A 106 -3.30 5.17 6.77
CA LEU A 106 -2.97 5.15 8.21
C LEU A 106 -3.02 6.52 8.90
N ASN A 107 -2.56 7.56 8.24
CA ASN A 107 -2.50 8.90 8.85
C ASN A 107 -3.87 9.59 8.86
N PRO A 108 -4.03 10.69 9.59
CA PRO A 108 -5.27 11.47 9.58
C PRO A 108 -5.78 11.78 8.18
N THR A 109 -7.08 11.81 8.04
CA THR A 109 -7.79 12.05 6.76
C THR A 109 -7.31 13.33 6.08
N ASN A 110 -7.04 13.22 4.77
CA ASN A 110 -6.76 14.33 3.88
C ASN A 110 -7.47 14.10 2.53
N THR A 111 -8.59 14.78 2.33
CA THR A 111 -9.44 14.58 1.14
C THR A 111 -8.87 15.18 -0.15
N ASP A 112 -7.77 15.94 -0.07
CA ASP A 112 -7.02 16.41 -1.25
C ASP A 112 -6.04 15.36 -1.78
N SER A 113 -5.97 14.21 -1.10
CA SER A 113 -5.16 13.05 -1.46
C SER A 113 -6.02 11.81 -1.66
N GLY A 114 -5.49 10.83 -2.38
CA GLY A 114 -6.21 9.58 -2.57
C GLY A 114 -5.57 8.63 -3.58
N THR A 115 -6.45 7.82 -4.16
CA THR A 115 -6.11 6.88 -5.24
C THR A 115 -7.14 7.01 -6.35
N TYR A 116 -6.67 7.25 -7.57
CA TYR A 116 -7.50 7.16 -8.76
C TYR A 116 -7.47 5.75 -9.34
N ILE A 117 -8.64 5.28 -9.75
CA ILE A 117 -8.80 4.06 -10.54
C ILE A 117 -9.31 4.46 -11.92
N TYR A 118 -8.73 3.88 -12.96
CA TYR A 118 -9.02 4.25 -14.34
C TYR A 118 -9.66 3.10 -15.11
N ASN A 119 -10.45 3.47 -16.10
CA ASN A 119 -10.78 2.61 -17.22
C ASN A 119 -10.29 3.30 -18.49
N GLU A 120 -9.33 2.70 -19.18
CA GLU A 120 -8.53 3.39 -20.19
C GLU A 120 -7.95 4.68 -19.60
N ASP A 121 -8.18 5.83 -20.19
CA ASP A 121 -7.68 7.13 -19.73
C ASP A 121 -8.67 7.91 -18.82
N ARG A 122 -9.80 7.28 -18.44
CA ARG A 122 -10.84 7.94 -17.66
C ARG A 122 -10.79 7.49 -16.20
N ILE A 123 -10.80 8.46 -15.29
CA ILE A 123 -11.00 8.19 -13.86
C ILE A 123 -12.43 7.66 -13.67
N ILE A 124 -12.55 6.44 -13.16
CA ILE A 124 -13.85 5.83 -12.84
C ILE A 124 -14.11 5.81 -11.33
N ASN A 125 -13.06 5.89 -10.51
CA ASN A 125 -13.18 6.04 -9.07
C ASN A 125 -12.12 7.02 -8.57
N ASP A 126 -12.58 7.97 -7.74
CA ASP A 126 -11.74 8.89 -6.96
C ASP A 126 -11.89 8.52 -5.48
N ILE A 127 -10.94 7.74 -4.98
CA ILE A 127 -10.99 7.22 -3.62
C ILE A 127 -10.16 8.11 -2.71
N LYS A 128 -10.84 8.90 -1.90
CA LYS A 128 -10.20 9.85 -0.99
C LYS A 128 -9.42 9.15 0.11
N TYR A 129 -8.30 9.77 0.50
CA TYR A 129 -7.48 9.35 1.64
C TYR A 129 -8.24 9.62 2.94
N VAL A 130 -8.86 8.59 3.47
CA VAL A 130 -9.57 8.61 4.75
C VAL A 130 -8.89 7.63 5.69
N GLN A 131 -8.52 8.10 6.87
CA GLN A 131 -7.85 7.26 7.87
C GLN A 131 -8.64 5.98 8.13
N ASN A 132 -7.94 4.85 8.20
CA ASN A 132 -8.52 3.53 8.42
C ASN A 132 -9.50 3.06 7.32
N ARG A 133 -9.32 3.56 6.10
CA ARG A 133 -9.99 3.05 4.91
C ARG A 133 -9.10 2.03 4.23
N LEU A 134 -9.61 0.81 4.07
CA LEU A 134 -9.06 -0.22 3.21
C LEU A 134 -9.74 -0.16 1.84
N ILE A 135 -8.96 -0.19 0.79
CA ILE A 135 -9.42 -0.45 -0.57
C ILE A 135 -8.71 -1.68 -1.12
N VAL A 136 -9.44 -2.50 -1.89
CA VAL A 136 -8.88 -3.65 -2.63
C VAL A 136 -9.46 -3.65 -4.03
N TYR A 137 -8.61 -3.79 -5.02
CA TYR A 137 -8.95 -3.76 -6.43
C TYR A 137 -8.13 -4.77 -7.21
N SER A 138 -8.53 -5.03 -8.47
CA SER A 138 -7.75 -5.89 -9.37
C SER A 138 -6.40 -5.24 -9.67
N GLY A 139 -5.30 -5.98 -9.52
CA GLY A 139 -3.97 -5.49 -9.88
C GLY A 139 -3.86 -5.07 -11.36
N ALA A 140 -4.59 -5.74 -12.25
CA ALA A 140 -4.67 -5.37 -13.66
C ALA A 140 -5.46 -4.07 -13.92
N GLN A 141 -6.06 -3.46 -12.90
CA GLN A 141 -6.79 -2.20 -13.05
C GLN A 141 -5.82 -1.02 -13.02
N PRO A 142 -5.76 -0.17 -14.05
CA PRO A 142 -4.91 1.01 -14.04
C PRO A 142 -5.25 1.94 -12.88
N HIS A 143 -4.23 2.36 -12.16
CA HIS A 143 -4.41 3.23 -10.98
C HIS A 143 -3.17 4.08 -10.71
N ASN A 144 -3.33 5.12 -9.91
CA ASN A 144 -2.22 5.85 -9.30
C ASN A 144 -2.65 6.55 -8.01
N SER A 145 -1.67 6.91 -7.18
CA SER A 145 -1.90 7.79 -6.04
C SER A 145 -1.77 9.25 -6.45
N TYR A 146 -2.47 10.14 -5.76
CA TYR A 146 -2.38 11.59 -5.97
C TYR A 146 -2.42 12.35 -4.65
N GLY A 147 -2.10 13.65 -4.72
CA GLY A 147 -2.19 14.57 -3.59
C GLY A 147 -1.24 14.19 -2.46
N HIS A 148 0.06 14.11 -2.75
CA HIS A 148 1.07 13.83 -1.73
C HIS A 148 1.20 15.02 -0.79
N PHE A 149 1.44 14.75 0.49
CA PHE A 149 1.46 15.78 1.54
C PHE A 149 2.43 15.44 2.65
N GLY A 150 2.71 16.44 3.51
CA GLY A 150 3.63 16.27 4.64
C GLY A 150 5.09 16.20 4.23
N ASP A 151 5.96 15.88 5.17
CA ASP A 151 7.41 15.81 5.00
C ASP A 151 8.08 14.69 5.79
N SER A 152 7.33 14.01 6.64
CA SER A 152 7.79 12.88 7.46
C SER A 152 6.75 11.75 7.47
N PRO A 153 7.10 10.54 7.90
CA PRO A 153 6.13 9.44 8.00
C PRO A 153 4.89 9.78 8.84
N GLU A 154 5.06 10.59 9.89
CA GLU A 154 4.00 10.94 10.85
C GLU A 154 2.92 11.82 10.24
N ASN A 155 3.26 12.66 9.28
CA ASN A 155 2.38 13.68 8.72
C ASN A 155 2.18 13.60 7.21
N SER A 156 2.74 12.57 6.54
CA SER A 156 2.62 12.36 5.10
C SER A 156 1.49 11.40 4.74
N ARG A 157 1.32 11.18 3.43
CA ARG A 157 0.49 10.10 2.90
C ARG A 157 1.13 8.74 3.26
N LEU A 158 0.81 8.23 4.45
CA LEU A 158 1.28 6.94 4.98
C LEU A 158 0.27 5.85 4.67
N THR A 159 0.70 4.78 4.01
CA THR A 159 -0.16 3.66 3.60
C THR A 159 0.49 2.32 3.89
N ILE A 160 -0.34 1.29 4.09
CA ILE A 160 0.07 -0.09 3.90
C ILE A 160 -0.43 -0.54 2.54
N ASN A 161 0.48 -1.07 1.75
CA ASN A 161 0.19 -1.61 0.43
C ASN A 161 0.24 -3.14 0.51
N PHE A 162 -0.81 -3.78 0.02
CA PHE A 162 -0.97 -5.22 -0.05
C PHE A 162 -0.95 -5.67 -1.52
N PHE A 163 -0.16 -6.69 -1.82
CA PHE A 163 -0.10 -7.34 -3.12
C PHE A 163 -0.49 -8.80 -2.94
N LEU A 164 -1.69 -9.16 -3.38
CA LEU A 164 -2.32 -10.44 -3.09
C LEU A 164 -2.32 -11.34 -4.33
N GLY A 165 -2.06 -12.63 -4.10
CA GLY A 165 -2.11 -13.64 -5.16
C GLY A 165 -0.76 -13.95 -5.79
N ALA A 166 0.35 -13.47 -5.21
CA ALA A 166 1.68 -13.98 -5.59
C ALA A 166 1.79 -15.47 -5.26
N VAL A 167 2.08 -16.28 -6.27
CA VAL A 167 2.35 -17.72 -6.09
C VAL A 167 3.72 -17.87 -5.40
N GLU A 168 3.83 -18.82 -4.46
CA GLU A 168 5.11 -19.15 -3.84
C GLU A 168 6.16 -19.49 -4.93
N GLY A 169 7.26 -18.74 -4.97
CA GLY A 169 8.37 -18.97 -5.89
C GLY A 169 8.46 -18.02 -7.10
N GLU A 170 7.46 -17.24 -7.39
CA GLU A 170 7.59 -16.11 -8.30
C GLU A 170 8.03 -14.88 -7.51
N THR A 171 9.36 -14.68 -7.41
CA THR A 171 9.88 -13.33 -7.21
C THR A 171 9.35 -12.53 -8.40
N SER A 172 8.42 -11.62 -8.14
CA SER A 172 7.98 -10.69 -9.15
C SER A 172 9.22 -9.99 -9.70
N ASP A 173 9.63 -10.42 -10.88
CA ASP A 173 10.72 -9.79 -11.61
C ASP A 173 10.13 -8.49 -12.17
N TYR A 174 10.17 -7.43 -11.36
CA TYR A 174 9.73 -6.07 -11.74
C TYR A 174 10.64 -5.44 -12.80
N SER A 175 11.28 -6.26 -13.61
CA SER A 175 12.11 -5.84 -14.73
C SER A 175 11.30 -5.88 -16.04
N LYS A 176 10.42 -4.89 -16.23
CA LYS A 176 10.05 -4.42 -17.58
C LYS A 176 9.68 -2.96 -17.54
#